data_9b65eb5b010625ad40526f82fe168dc1
#
_entry.id   9b65eb5b010625ad40526f82fe168dc1
#
_cell.length_a   1.000
_cell.length_b   1.000
_cell.length_c   1.000
_cell.angle_alpha   90.00
_cell.angle_beta   90.00
_cell.angle_gamma   90.00
#
_symmetry.space_group_name_H-M   'P 1'
#
loop_
_entity.id
_entity.type
_entity.pdbx_description
1 polymer ?
#
loop_
_entity_poly.entity_id
_entity_poly.type
_entity_poly.pdbx_seq_one_letter_code
_entity_poly.pdbx_strand_id
1 'polypeptide(L)'
;KDWWISDYTAYFTSEKSIMSIECIQDATIYEVTKENMERLYVTIPKLETFFRLKLEKAFASFQKRILGYLSKSATERYKIFREKYPNIEQSVKNYHIASYLGITTESLSRIRKIILNK
;
A
#
# COMPACT_ATOMS: atom_id res chain seq x y z
N LYS A 1 1.61 7.19 -10.92
CA LYS A 1 2.95 7.82 -10.97
C LYS A 1 3.41 8.12 -9.55
N ASP A 2 4.70 8.05 -9.29
CA ASP A 2 5.37 8.40 -8.02
C ASP A 2 5.09 7.44 -6.84
N TRP A 3 4.78 6.20 -7.13
CA TRP A 3 4.71 5.17 -6.12
C TRP A 3 6.09 4.55 -5.89
N TRP A 4 6.46 4.45 -4.61
CA TRP A 4 7.64 3.73 -4.14
C TRP A 4 7.18 2.52 -3.38
N ILE A 5 7.77 1.37 -3.67
CA ILE A 5 7.45 0.10 -3.02
C ILE A 5 8.73 -0.61 -2.63
N SER A 6 8.78 -1.10 -1.43
CA SER A 6 9.86 -1.93 -0.90
C SER A 6 9.36 -2.74 0.28
N ASP A 7 10.03 -3.84 0.58
CA ASP A 7 10.03 -4.38 1.93
C ASP A 7 10.97 -3.50 2.77
N TYR A 8 10.40 -2.49 3.43
CA TYR A 8 11.20 -1.54 4.20
C TYR A 8 11.92 -2.16 5.39
N THR A 9 11.40 -3.26 5.96
CA THR A 9 12.14 -4.00 6.99
C THR A 9 13.42 -4.56 6.42
N ALA A 10 13.34 -5.35 5.37
CA ALA A 10 14.52 -5.90 4.71
C ALA A 10 15.46 -4.81 4.16
N TYR A 11 14.90 -3.74 3.60
CA TYR A 11 15.69 -2.63 3.08
C TYR A 11 16.51 -1.92 4.16
N PHE A 12 15.92 -1.64 5.33
CA PHE A 12 16.62 -0.93 6.41
C PHE A 12 17.55 -1.83 7.22
N THR A 13 17.12 -3.07 7.51
CA THR A 13 17.94 -4.01 8.32
C THR A 13 18.93 -4.81 7.50
N SER A 14 18.85 -4.76 6.17
CA SER A 14 19.66 -5.60 5.25
C SER A 14 19.46 -7.11 5.45
N GLU A 15 18.29 -7.49 5.95
CA GLU A 15 17.85 -8.87 6.11
C GLU A 15 17.15 -9.39 4.86
N LYS A 16 16.88 -10.71 4.84
CA LYS A 16 16.10 -11.32 3.76
C LYS A 16 14.67 -10.79 3.77
N SER A 17 14.16 -10.40 2.59
CA SER A 17 12.77 -9.97 2.44
C SER A 17 11.79 -11.07 2.82
N ILE A 18 10.73 -10.69 3.55
CA ILE A 18 9.58 -11.51 3.90
C ILE A 18 8.37 -11.25 2.99
N MET A 19 8.49 -10.29 2.07
CA MET A 19 7.45 -9.93 1.11
C MET A 19 7.91 -10.21 -0.30
N SER A 20 6.94 -10.47 -1.19
CA SER A 20 7.12 -10.52 -2.64
C SER A 20 6.34 -9.39 -3.31
N ILE A 21 6.84 -8.94 -4.45
CA ILE A 21 6.20 -7.92 -5.29
C ILE A 21 5.79 -8.60 -6.59
N GLU A 22 4.52 -8.47 -6.95
CA GLU A 22 3.95 -9.03 -8.17
C GLU A 22 3.29 -7.92 -8.99
N CYS A 23 3.57 -7.90 -10.30
CA CYS A 23 2.86 -7.04 -11.25
C CYS A 23 1.53 -7.69 -11.62
N ILE A 24 0.41 -7.02 -11.33
CA ILE A 24 -0.95 -7.48 -11.69
C ILE A 24 -1.29 -7.14 -13.14
N GLN A 25 -0.64 -6.11 -13.68
CA GLN A 25 -0.76 -5.62 -15.06
C GLN A 25 0.63 -5.26 -15.58
N ASP A 26 0.77 -5.13 -16.89
CA ASP A 26 2.00 -4.68 -17.51
C ASP A 26 2.41 -3.30 -16.94
N ALA A 27 3.64 -3.22 -16.48
CA ALA A 27 4.17 -2.02 -15.84
C ALA A 27 5.63 -1.79 -16.19
N THR A 28 6.01 -0.54 -16.27
CA THR A 28 7.42 -0.14 -16.30
C THR A 28 7.81 0.26 -14.89
N ILE A 29 8.82 -0.39 -14.35
CA ILE A 29 9.36 -0.11 -13.01
C ILE A 29 10.82 0.29 -13.11
N TYR A 30 11.23 1.17 -12.21
CA TYR A 30 12.64 1.54 -12.01
C TYR A 30 13.07 0.97 -10.67
N GLU A 31 14.20 0.28 -10.67
CA GLU A 31 14.79 -0.29 -9.47
C GLU A 31 16.01 0.53 -9.06
N VAL A 32 16.17 0.73 -7.76
CA VAL A 32 17.36 1.33 -7.17
C VAL A 32 17.78 0.52 -5.96
N THR A 33 19.05 0.14 -5.90
CA THR A 33 19.61 -0.57 -4.74
C THR A 33 19.84 0.38 -3.57
N LYS A 34 19.90 -0.15 -2.35
CA LYS A 34 20.23 0.63 -1.15
C LYS A 34 21.54 1.37 -1.30
N GLU A 35 22.57 0.69 -1.80
CA GLU A 35 23.89 1.28 -2.04
C GLU A 35 23.83 2.48 -2.99
N ASN A 36 23.13 2.34 -4.10
CA ASN A 36 22.98 3.43 -5.05
C ASN A 36 22.15 4.58 -4.48
N MET A 37 21.14 4.28 -3.68
CA MET A 37 20.35 5.30 -3.00
C MET A 37 21.21 6.11 -2.02
N GLU A 38 22.05 5.47 -1.25
CA GLU A 38 22.95 6.14 -0.32
C GLU A 38 23.97 7.02 -1.03
N ARG A 39 24.51 6.57 -2.16
CA ARG A 39 25.35 7.44 -3.04
C ARG A 39 24.58 8.65 -3.54
N LEU A 40 23.33 8.48 -3.92
CA LEU A 40 22.49 9.59 -4.37
C LEU A 40 22.22 10.61 -3.26
N TYR A 41 22.04 10.19 -2.02
CA TYR A 41 21.87 11.10 -0.89
C TYR A 41 23.10 12.00 -0.65
N VAL A 42 24.28 11.43 -0.79
CA VAL A 42 25.55 12.20 -0.69
C VAL A 42 25.67 13.19 -1.84
N THR A 43 25.32 12.77 -3.06
CA THR A 43 25.47 13.60 -4.28
C THR A 43 24.39 14.66 -4.42
N ILE A 44 23.17 14.34 -3.96
CA ILE A 44 21.98 15.17 -4.09
C ILE A 44 21.26 15.28 -2.73
N PRO A 45 21.72 16.16 -1.82
CA PRO A 45 21.14 16.25 -0.46
C PRO A 45 19.64 16.53 -0.41
N LYS A 46 19.08 17.21 -1.41
CA LYS A 46 17.62 17.42 -1.53
C LYS A 46 16.84 16.12 -1.66
N LEU A 47 17.46 15.05 -2.13
CA LEU A 47 16.83 13.75 -2.29
C LEU A 47 16.53 13.10 -0.94
N GLU A 48 17.42 13.26 0.03
CA GLU A 48 17.20 12.81 1.41
C GLU A 48 15.97 13.47 2.03
N THR A 49 15.86 14.78 1.89
CA THR A 49 14.67 15.53 2.35
C THR A 49 13.40 15.05 1.66
N PHE A 50 13.45 14.80 0.35
CA PHE A 50 12.32 14.28 -0.41
C PHE A 50 11.86 12.91 0.13
N PHE A 51 12.78 11.97 0.34
CA PHE A 51 12.44 10.63 0.85
C PHE A 51 11.98 10.67 2.30
N ARG A 52 12.58 11.49 3.14
CA ARG A 52 12.13 11.69 4.52
C ARG A 52 10.66 12.13 4.55
N LEU A 53 10.29 13.14 3.77
CA LEU A 53 8.90 13.61 3.68
C LEU A 53 7.94 12.54 3.12
N LYS A 54 8.40 11.71 2.18
CA LYS A 54 7.62 10.56 1.67
C LYS A 54 7.40 9.51 2.75
N LEU A 55 8.44 9.17 3.52
CA LEU A 55 8.35 8.19 4.61
C LEU A 55 7.47 8.69 5.75
N GLU A 56 7.56 9.96 6.13
CA GLU A 56 6.68 10.56 7.14
C GLU A 56 5.20 10.42 6.76
N LYS A 57 4.85 10.73 5.50
CA LYS A 57 3.49 10.57 4.98
C LYS A 57 3.05 9.10 4.93
N ALA A 58 3.95 8.21 4.50
CA ALA A 58 3.69 6.78 4.45
C ALA A 58 3.45 6.21 5.86
N PHE A 59 4.27 6.59 6.83
CA PHE A 59 4.12 6.16 8.23
C PHE A 59 2.80 6.66 8.83
N ALA A 60 2.45 7.93 8.64
CA ALA A 60 1.18 8.48 9.10
C ALA A 60 -0.03 7.76 8.48
N SER A 61 0.06 7.41 7.19
CA SER A 61 -0.98 6.64 6.50
C SER A 61 -1.09 5.21 7.03
N PHE A 62 0.04 4.57 7.30
CA PHE A 62 0.13 3.24 7.90
C PHE A 62 -0.49 3.21 9.31
N GLN A 63 -0.15 4.18 10.15
CA GLN A 63 -0.73 4.32 11.49
C GLN A 63 -2.26 4.49 11.45
N LYS A 64 -2.75 5.38 10.55
CA LYS A 64 -4.21 5.55 10.36
C LYS A 64 -4.88 4.25 9.91
N ARG A 65 -4.21 3.47 9.07
CA ARG A 65 -4.72 2.17 8.61
C ARG A 65 -4.82 1.18 9.77
N ILE A 66 -3.79 1.04 10.60
CA ILE A 66 -3.80 0.16 11.77
C ILE A 66 -4.94 0.54 12.72
N LEU A 67 -5.05 1.83 13.08
CA LEU A 67 -6.14 2.32 13.92
C LEU A 67 -7.51 2.07 13.29
N GLY A 68 -7.62 2.20 11.97
CA GLY A 68 -8.83 1.86 11.23
C GLY A 68 -9.20 0.38 11.31
N TYR A 69 -8.24 -0.54 11.30
CA TYR A 69 -8.50 -1.96 11.50
C TYR A 69 -9.01 -2.26 12.92
N LEU A 70 -8.50 -1.56 13.92
CA LEU A 70 -8.88 -1.76 15.32
C LEU A 70 -10.23 -1.12 15.67
N SER A 71 -10.64 -0.04 14.99
CA SER A 71 -11.80 0.78 15.39
C SER A 71 -12.97 0.76 14.41
N LYS A 72 -12.78 0.30 13.15
CA LYS A 72 -13.80 0.36 12.10
C LYS A 72 -14.31 -1.02 11.71
N SER A 73 -15.58 -1.12 11.44
CA SER A 73 -16.19 -2.31 10.85
C SER A 73 -15.64 -2.59 9.43
N ALA A 74 -15.77 -3.84 8.98
CA ALA A 74 -15.39 -4.22 7.62
C ALA A 74 -16.11 -3.39 6.54
N THR A 75 -17.38 -3.06 6.78
CA THR A 75 -18.18 -2.22 5.88
C THR A 75 -17.64 -0.79 5.78
N GLU A 76 -17.27 -0.19 6.89
CA GLU A 76 -16.67 1.15 6.91
C GLU A 76 -15.30 1.17 6.24
N ARG A 77 -14.45 0.14 6.48
CA ARG A 77 -13.16 0.02 5.80
C ARG A 77 -13.32 -0.12 4.29
N TYR A 78 -14.31 -0.89 3.84
CA TYR A 78 -14.60 -1.03 2.41
C TYR A 78 -15.10 0.28 1.78
N LYS A 79 -15.95 1.06 2.45
CA LYS A 79 -16.38 2.39 1.97
C LYS A 79 -15.18 3.32 1.78
N ILE A 80 -14.31 3.42 2.78
CA ILE A 80 -13.08 4.22 2.71
C ILE A 80 -12.17 3.74 1.57
N PHE A 81 -12.04 2.44 1.38
CA PHE A 81 -11.26 1.87 0.28
C PHE A 81 -11.80 2.29 -1.09
N ARG A 82 -13.11 2.19 -1.31
CA ARG A 82 -13.77 2.59 -2.57
C ARG A 82 -13.57 4.07 -2.89
N GLU A 83 -13.73 4.93 -1.89
CA GLU A 83 -13.53 6.37 -2.03
C GLU A 83 -12.08 6.71 -2.38
N LYS A 84 -11.14 6.04 -1.74
CA LYS A 84 -9.72 6.32 -1.92
C LYS A 84 -9.12 5.71 -3.19
N TYR A 85 -9.64 4.56 -3.63
CA TYR A 85 -9.07 3.76 -4.71
C TYR A 85 -10.13 3.25 -5.72
N PRO A 86 -10.93 4.13 -6.33
CA PRO A 86 -12.02 3.70 -7.21
C PRO A 86 -11.54 2.87 -8.41
N ASN A 87 -10.39 3.22 -8.99
CA ASN A 87 -9.83 2.51 -10.14
C ASN A 87 -9.30 1.12 -9.75
N ILE A 88 -8.74 0.98 -8.55
CA ILE A 88 -8.22 -0.30 -8.05
C ILE A 88 -9.38 -1.27 -7.79
N GLU A 89 -10.48 -0.78 -7.24
CA GLU A 89 -11.65 -1.61 -6.97
C GLU A 89 -12.20 -2.29 -8.22
N GLN A 90 -12.09 -1.64 -9.37
CA GLN A 90 -12.54 -2.18 -10.66
C GLN A 90 -11.50 -3.05 -11.37
N SER A 91 -10.24 -2.86 -11.09
CA SER A 91 -9.13 -3.44 -11.86
C SER A 91 -8.52 -4.70 -11.24
N VAL A 92 -8.73 -4.93 -9.93
CA VAL A 92 -8.11 -6.05 -9.24
C VAL A 92 -9.11 -7.12 -8.84
N LYS A 93 -8.64 -8.36 -8.74
CA LYS A 93 -9.48 -9.49 -8.32
C LYS A 93 -9.95 -9.33 -6.88
N ASN A 94 -11.13 -9.86 -6.58
CA ASN A 94 -11.79 -9.73 -5.28
C ASN A 94 -10.95 -10.22 -4.10
N TYR A 95 -10.15 -11.26 -4.27
CA TYR A 95 -9.31 -11.79 -3.19
C TYR A 95 -8.21 -10.79 -2.77
N HIS A 96 -7.68 -9.97 -3.68
CA HIS A 96 -6.73 -8.92 -3.32
C HIS A 96 -7.40 -7.84 -2.48
N ILE A 97 -8.63 -7.43 -2.86
CA ILE A 97 -9.40 -6.44 -2.09
C ILE A 97 -9.76 -7.00 -0.71
N ALA A 98 -10.22 -8.25 -0.64
CA ALA A 98 -10.55 -8.91 0.61
C ALA A 98 -9.32 -9.01 1.53
N SER A 99 -8.18 -9.43 1.00
CA SER A 99 -6.90 -9.47 1.72
C SER A 99 -6.49 -8.09 2.22
N TYR A 100 -6.58 -7.06 1.37
CA TYR A 100 -6.27 -5.68 1.76
C TYR A 100 -7.13 -5.18 2.92
N LEU A 101 -8.41 -5.60 2.95
CA LEU A 101 -9.38 -5.21 3.98
C LEU A 101 -9.33 -6.13 5.22
N GLY A 102 -8.57 -7.22 5.19
CA GLY A 102 -8.52 -8.20 6.28
C GLY A 102 -9.85 -8.92 6.48
N ILE A 103 -10.52 -9.33 5.39
CA ILE A 103 -11.79 -10.06 5.37
C ILE A 103 -11.75 -11.18 4.35
N THR A 104 -12.76 -12.07 4.37
CA THR A 104 -12.92 -13.10 3.32
C THR A 104 -13.64 -12.54 2.08
N THR A 105 -13.50 -13.23 0.95
CA THR A 105 -14.19 -12.88 -0.31
C THR A 105 -15.71 -12.93 -0.20
N GLU A 106 -16.23 -13.85 0.61
CA GLU A 106 -17.66 -14.00 0.92
C GLU A 106 -18.15 -12.78 1.72
N SER A 107 -17.37 -12.33 2.71
CA SER A 107 -17.66 -11.13 3.48
C SER A 107 -17.66 -9.88 2.58
N LEU A 108 -16.69 -9.77 1.66
CA LEU A 108 -16.65 -8.68 0.68
C LEU A 108 -17.91 -8.67 -0.19
N SER A 109 -18.32 -9.84 -0.69
CA SER A 109 -19.53 -9.98 -1.53
C SER A 109 -20.79 -9.57 -0.76
N ARG A 110 -20.90 -9.95 0.51
CA ARG A 110 -22.02 -9.52 1.40
C ARG A 110 -22.05 -8.02 1.60
N ILE A 111 -20.90 -7.42 1.89
CA ILE A 111 -20.80 -5.97 2.10
C ILE A 111 -21.21 -5.20 0.85
N ARG A 112 -20.78 -5.64 -0.33
CA ARG A 112 -21.19 -5.02 -1.60
C ARG A 112 -22.71 -5.06 -1.80
N LYS A 113 -23.35 -6.21 -1.55
CA LYS A 113 -24.83 -6.33 -1.64
C LYS A 113 -25.53 -5.37 -0.68
N ILE A 114 -25.08 -5.26 0.55
CA ILE A 114 -25.67 -4.34 1.55
C ILE A 114 -25.54 -2.87 1.11
N ILE A 115 -24.44 -2.51 0.45
CA ILE A 115 -24.22 -1.14 0.00
C ILE A 115 -24.98 -0.80 -1.27
N LEU A 116 -25.17 -1.77 -2.18
CA LEU A 116 -25.92 -1.58 -3.43
C LEU A 116 -27.43 -1.54 -3.21
N ASN A 117 -27.93 -2.15 -2.14
CA ASN A 117 -29.36 -2.20 -1.81
C ASN A 117 -29.81 -1.02 -0.90
N LYS A 118 -28.96 -0.04 -0.69
CA LYS A 118 -29.27 1.24 -0.04
C LYS A 118 -29.25 2.39 -1.03
#